data_af3a9ea721388520b5a40412b97e1781
#
_entry.id   af3a9ea721388520b5a40412b97e1781
#
_cell.length_a   1.000
_cell.length_b   1.000
_cell.length_c   1.000
_cell.angle_alpha   90.00
_cell.angle_beta   90.00
_cell.angle_gamma   90.00
#
_symmetry.space_group_name_H-M   'P 1'
#
loop_
_entity.id
_entity.type
_entity.pdbx_description
1 polymer ?
#
loop_
_entity_poly.entity_id
_entity_poly.type
_entity_poly.pdbx_seq_one_letter_code
_entity_poly.pdbx_strand_id
1 'polypeptide(L)'
;TYQLPGAYDISSKTEIHSVDLYDLDIEDVTDKDEYAQDIEFNSDGSAMFIFISNEDIEKEYIYHYDLAKNYDVSTAVKIGRFHVGAIFLNRDPSALFGNPGGFGFSRDGMNLYLLDGRGGQGVHQINQFKLDCPYGLVKCSPGVSFSSVEATVELAKQNVSLNVTSIFKRFEWIKRNRDDENLTAHNFNINYTNPIIKNLANKFEPSIQNNIASFVSKHKAKNKESKWSSWSLGDVSLSIFGADENNPKNINTRGLTFGADRKFGDNKFLGWALRYGDSSTDIKQSPNDVTMESLTLNLYGISPTDDNNYINAVLGLSLLRYDHRHQGIISGNRNGKQAFASINYRTDNKYGMFNFTPTGKLILGVT
;
A
#
# COMPACT_ATOMS: atom_id res chain seq x y z
N THR A 1 -33.47 5.77 -4.02
CA THR A 1 -32.82 5.82 -2.69
C THR A 1 -33.77 6.48 -1.70
N TYR A 2 -33.84 5.96 -0.49
CA TYR A 2 -34.68 6.48 0.58
C TYR A 2 -33.86 6.80 1.82
N GLN A 3 -34.18 7.92 2.46
CA GLN A 3 -33.67 8.22 3.79
C GLN A 3 -34.58 7.59 4.84
N LEU A 4 -34.00 6.88 5.79
CA LEU A 4 -34.69 6.28 6.91
C LEU A 4 -34.52 7.15 8.16
N PRO A 5 -35.56 7.25 9.03
CA PRO A 5 -35.46 8.02 10.27
C PRO A 5 -34.54 7.39 11.30
N GLY A 6 -34.26 6.11 11.17
CA GLY A 6 -33.35 5.35 12.00
C GLY A 6 -32.85 4.11 11.25
N ALA A 7 -31.82 3.46 11.76
CA ALA A 7 -31.29 2.23 11.16
C ALA A 7 -32.39 1.15 11.11
N TYR A 8 -32.67 0.65 9.90
CA TYR A 8 -33.70 -0.38 9.60
C TYR A 8 -35.17 0.05 9.88
N ASP A 9 -35.43 1.34 10.17
CA ASP A 9 -36.78 1.83 10.35
C ASP A 9 -37.35 2.30 9.00
N ILE A 10 -38.26 1.53 8.45
CA ILE A 10 -38.97 1.83 7.19
C ILE A 10 -40.32 2.46 7.38
N SER A 11 -40.73 2.78 8.64
CA SER A 11 -42.06 3.28 8.95
C SER A 11 -42.34 4.66 8.36
N SER A 12 -41.31 5.49 8.22
CA SER A 12 -41.41 6.81 7.57
C SER A 12 -40.14 7.02 6.70
N LYS A 13 -40.23 6.63 5.43
CA LYS A 13 -39.17 6.80 4.46
C LYS A 13 -39.43 8.00 3.57
N THR A 14 -38.38 8.76 3.23
CA THR A 14 -38.41 9.83 2.24
C THR A 14 -37.62 9.43 1.04
N GLU A 15 -38.21 9.48 -0.15
CA GLU A 15 -37.47 9.31 -1.39
C GLU A 15 -36.51 10.47 -1.59
N ILE A 16 -35.22 10.17 -1.79
CA ILE A 16 -34.17 11.17 -1.99
C ILE A 16 -33.80 11.23 -3.47
N HIS A 17 -33.61 10.05 -4.09
CA HIS A 17 -33.20 9.91 -5.46
C HIS A 17 -33.92 8.74 -6.11
N SER A 18 -34.35 8.94 -7.35
CA SER A 18 -34.86 7.88 -8.23
C SER A 18 -34.20 8.03 -9.61
N VAL A 19 -34.12 6.94 -10.32
CA VAL A 19 -33.68 6.88 -11.71
C VAL A 19 -34.54 5.85 -12.43
N ASP A 20 -34.97 6.18 -13.64
CA ASP A 20 -35.65 5.20 -14.49
C ASP A 20 -34.62 4.21 -15.05
N LEU A 21 -34.97 2.94 -15.11
CA LEU A 21 -34.10 1.91 -15.68
C LEU A 21 -33.79 2.18 -17.16
N TYR A 22 -34.72 2.80 -17.88
CA TYR A 22 -34.50 3.24 -19.28
C TYR A 22 -33.39 4.31 -19.38
N ASP A 23 -33.25 5.17 -18.37
CA ASP A 23 -32.20 6.21 -18.33
C ASP A 23 -30.81 5.62 -17.99
N LEU A 24 -30.77 4.37 -17.54
CA LEU A 24 -29.53 3.66 -17.18
C LEU A 24 -28.86 2.93 -18.36
N ASP A 25 -29.35 3.13 -19.60
CA ASP A 25 -28.83 2.50 -20.81
C ASP A 25 -28.74 0.96 -20.67
N ILE A 26 -29.81 0.38 -20.14
CA ILE A 26 -30.00 -1.07 -20.09
C ILE A 26 -30.55 -1.49 -21.46
N GLU A 27 -29.72 -2.13 -22.27
CA GLU A 27 -29.99 -2.41 -23.69
C GLU A 27 -31.19 -3.31 -23.92
N ASP A 28 -31.60 -4.07 -22.92
CA ASP A 28 -32.52 -5.16 -23.01
C ASP A 28 -33.89 -4.91 -22.32
N VAL A 29 -34.14 -3.75 -21.69
CA VAL A 29 -35.41 -3.45 -20.99
C VAL A 29 -36.57 -3.10 -21.91
N THR A 30 -36.41 -3.27 -23.21
CA THR A 30 -37.48 -3.01 -24.21
C THR A 30 -38.46 -4.17 -24.37
N ASP A 31 -38.11 -5.33 -23.83
CA ASP A 31 -38.96 -6.54 -23.94
C ASP A 31 -39.78 -6.72 -22.64
N LYS A 32 -41.03 -7.17 -22.77
CA LYS A 32 -41.94 -7.28 -21.63
C LYS A 32 -41.56 -8.38 -20.62
N ASP A 33 -40.54 -9.17 -20.97
CA ASP A 33 -40.10 -10.34 -20.21
C ASP A 33 -38.83 -10.08 -19.39
N GLU A 34 -38.44 -8.80 -19.24
CA GLU A 34 -37.25 -8.38 -18.54
C GLU A 34 -37.60 -7.60 -17.27
N TYR A 35 -36.99 -7.99 -16.14
CA TYR A 35 -37.21 -7.33 -14.86
C TYR A 35 -35.92 -7.20 -14.06
N ALA A 36 -35.77 -6.04 -13.43
CA ALA A 36 -34.74 -5.88 -12.40
C ALA A 36 -35.13 -6.74 -11.18
N GLN A 37 -34.31 -7.73 -10.87
CA GLN A 37 -34.58 -8.66 -9.77
C GLN A 37 -33.84 -8.27 -8.50
N ASP A 38 -32.64 -7.70 -8.63
CA ASP A 38 -31.79 -7.43 -7.48
C ASP A 38 -30.92 -6.21 -7.70
N ILE A 39 -30.56 -5.52 -6.61
CA ILE A 39 -29.68 -4.36 -6.61
C ILE A 39 -28.74 -4.43 -5.42
N GLU A 40 -27.45 -4.28 -5.68
CA GLU A 40 -26.41 -4.25 -4.68
C GLU A 40 -25.52 -3.00 -4.85
N PHE A 41 -24.98 -2.50 -3.75
CA PHE A 41 -23.97 -1.47 -3.76
C PHE A 41 -22.66 -2.02 -3.19
N ASN A 42 -21.54 -1.49 -3.66
CA ASN A 42 -20.28 -1.75 -2.98
C ASN A 42 -20.27 -1.11 -1.56
N SER A 43 -19.27 -1.44 -0.76
CA SER A 43 -19.22 -1.10 0.66
C SER A 43 -19.25 0.40 0.97
N ASP A 44 -18.84 1.27 0.04
CA ASP A 44 -18.83 2.72 0.19
C ASP A 44 -19.89 3.44 -0.64
N GLY A 45 -20.68 2.70 -1.41
CA GLY A 45 -21.75 3.24 -2.25
C GLY A 45 -21.28 3.98 -3.49
N SER A 46 -20.03 3.85 -3.89
CA SER A 46 -19.50 4.44 -5.12
C SER A 46 -19.80 3.63 -6.39
N ALA A 47 -20.23 2.38 -6.23
CA ALA A 47 -20.66 1.52 -7.32
C ALA A 47 -22.01 0.88 -7.02
N MET A 48 -22.81 0.67 -8.08
CA MET A 48 -24.12 0.03 -8.05
C MET A 48 -24.15 -1.11 -9.07
N PHE A 49 -24.77 -2.20 -8.68
CA PHE A 49 -24.95 -3.39 -9.52
C PHE A 49 -26.43 -3.72 -9.60
N ILE A 50 -26.93 -3.96 -10.81
CA ILE A 50 -28.34 -4.30 -11.04
C ILE A 50 -28.39 -5.63 -11.78
N PHE A 51 -29.07 -6.61 -11.22
CA PHE A 51 -29.34 -7.85 -11.88
C PHE A 51 -30.64 -7.76 -12.70
N ILE A 52 -30.51 -7.94 -14.00
CA ILE A 52 -31.61 -8.03 -14.91
C ILE A 52 -31.80 -9.52 -15.29
N SER A 53 -32.97 -10.05 -14.96
CA SER A 53 -33.37 -11.37 -15.33
C SER A 53 -34.25 -11.33 -16.58
N ASN A 54 -34.13 -12.36 -17.39
CA ASN A 54 -34.93 -12.59 -18.59
C ASN A 54 -35.39 -14.03 -18.60
N GLU A 55 -36.52 -14.34 -19.25
CA GLU A 55 -36.96 -15.72 -19.48
C GLU A 55 -35.93 -16.51 -20.32
N ASP A 56 -35.12 -15.81 -21.12
CA ASP A 56 -34.01 -16.36 -21.86
C ASP A 56 -32.71 -16.23 -21.07
N ILE A 57 -32.18 -17.34 -20.57
CA ILE A 57 -30.92 -17.38 -19.80
C ILE A 57 -29.72 -16.77 -20.55
N GLU A 58 -29.75 -16.72 -21.87
CA GLU A 58 -28.71 -16.07 -22.67
C GLU A 58 -28.73 -14.56 -22.53
N LYS A 59 -29.77 -13.98 -21.93
CA LYS A 59 -29.95 -12.53 -21.71
C LYS A 59 -29.91 -12.12 -20.25
N GLU A 60 -29.38 -12.93 -19.37
CA GLU A 60 -29.24 -12.59 -17.95
C GLU A 60 -27.93 -11.88 -17.64
N TYR A 61 -28.00 -10.67 -17.14
CA TYR A 61 -26.85 -9.81 -16.91
C TYR A 61 -26.87 -9.14 -15.55
N ILE A 62 -25.69 -8.95 -14.96
CA ILE A 62 -25.47 -7.96 -13.90
C ILE A 62 -24.82 -6.73 -14.54
N TYR A 63 -25.53 -5.61 -14.51
CA TYR A 63 -25.05 -4.32 -14.96
C TYR A 63 -24.28 -3.62 -13.86
N HIS A 64 -23.15 -3.02 -14.20
CA HIS A 64 -22.25 -2.30 -13.28
C HIS A 64 -22.26 -0.82 -13.62
N TYR A 65 -22.49 0.01 -12.61
CA TYR A 65 -22.52 1.47 -12.70
C TYR A 65 -21.58 2.07 -11.64
N ASP A 66 -20.79 3.07 -12.03
CA ASP A 66 -20.11 3.95 -11.08
C ASP A 66 -21.04 5.11 -10.69
N LEU A 67 -21.01 5.50 -9.44
CA LEU A 67 -21.77 6.62 -8.90
C LEU A 67 -20.82 7.80 -8.61
N ALA A 68 -21.06 8.96 -9.26
CA ALA A 68 -20.26 10.16 -9.01
C ALA A 68 -20.42 10.67 -7.57
N LYS A 69 -21.52 10.33 -6.91
CA LYS A 69 -21.80 10.59 -5.52
C LYS A 69 -22.33 9.32 -4.85
N ASN A 70 -21.72 8.94 -3.74
CA ASN A 70 -22.01 7.68 -3.06
C ASN A 70 -23.50 7.53 -2.74
N TYR A 71 -24.07 6.38 -3.09
CA TYR A 71 -25.50 6.02 -2.94
C TYR A 71 -26.51 6.93 -3.69
N ASP A 72 -26.04 7.86 -4.51
CA ASP A 72 -26.90 8.72 -5.32
C ASP A 72 -27.08 8.11 -6.71
N VAL A 73 -28.16 7.34 -6.88
CA VAL A 73 -28.45 6.59 -8.11
C VAL A 73 -28.68 7.49 -9.34
N SER A 74 -29.01 8.79 -9.12
CA SER A 74 -29.16 9.75 -10.19
C SER A 74 -27.83 10.12 -10.88
N THR A 75 -26.70 9.76 -10.26
CA THR A 75 -25.36 10.02 -10.79
C THR A 75 -24.72 8.79 -11.44
N ALA A 76 -25.51 7.76 -11.72
CA ALA A 76 -25.02 6.47 -12.23
C ALA A 76 -24.49 6.61 -13.67
N VAL A 77 -23.29 6.05 -13.89
CA VAL A 77 -22.65 5.95 -15.21
C VAL A 77 -22.37 4.48 -15.47
N LYS A 78 -22.92 3.93 -16.57
CA LYS A 78 -22.73 2.53 -16.94
C LYS A 78 -21.25 2.24 -17.25
N ILE A 79 -20.72 1.21 -16.59
CA ILE A 79 -19.37 0.69 -16.82
C ILE A 79 -19.40 -0.49 -17.78
N GLY A 80 -20.44 -1.31 -17.69
CA GLY A 80 -20.63 -2.48 -18.53
C GLY A 80 -21.59 -3.49 -17.93
N ARG A 81 -21.60 -4.68 -18.49
CA ARG A 81 -22.45 -5.79 -18.01
C ARG A 81 -21.67 -7.10 -17.94
N PHE A 82 -22.04 -7.95 -17.01
CA PHE A 82 -21.50 -9.29 -16.80
C PHE A 82 -22.57 -10.32 -17.12
N HIS A 83 -22.28 -11.23 -18.04
CA HIS A 83 -23.21 -12.25 -18.50
C HIS A 83 -23.30 -13.41 -17.50
N VAL A 84 -24.33 -13.42 -16.68
CA VAL A 84 -24.56 -14.44 -15.64
C VAL A 84 -24.97 -15.77 -16.29
N GLY A 85 -25.80 -15.74 -17.30
CA GLY A 85 -26.27 -16.92 -17.99
C GLY A 85 -25.16 -17.78 -18.59
N ALA A 86 -24.06 -17.18 -19.06
CA ALA A 86 -22.89 -17.90 -19.56
C ALA A 86 -22.26 -18.86 -18.52
N ILE A 87 -22.34 -18.52 -17.23
CA ILE A 87 -21.82 -19.38 -16.15
C ILE A 87 -22.66 -20.66 -16.05
N PHE A 88 -23.97 -20.54 -16.14
CA PHE A 88 -24.89 -21.65 -15.98
C PHE A 88 -24.93 -22.53 -17.22
N LEU A 89 -24.89 -21.93 -18.42
CA LEU A 89 -24.85 -22.63 -19.69
C LEU A 89 -23.62 -23.51 -19.88
N ASN A 90 -22.47 -23.05 -19.39
CA ASN A 90 -21.22 -23.83 -19.42
C ASN A 90 -21.23 -25.06 -18.50
N ARG A 91 -22.12 -25.11 -17.50
CA ARG A 91 -22.24 -26.23 -16.57
C ARG A 91 -23.22 -27.28 -17.07
N ASP A 92 -24.33 -26.85 -17.64
CA ASP A 92 -25.39 -27.72 -18.20
C ASP A 92 -26.09 -27.04 -19.37
N PRO A 93 -25.65 -27.32 -20.62
CA PRO A 93 -26.25 -26.74 -21.81
C PRO A 93 -27.74 -27.11 -22.00
N SER A 94 -28.26 -28.13 -21.30
CA SER A 94 -29.64 -28.52 -21.32
C SER A 94 -30.53 -27.79 -20.33
N ALA A 95 -29.92 -26.99 -19.45
CA ALA A 95 -30.62 -26.22 -18.42
C ALA A 95 -31.25 -24.94 -19.00
N LEU A 96 -32.13 -25.08 -19.93
CA LEU A 96 -32.81 -23.99 -20.67
C LEU A 96 -33.73 -23.12 -19.80
N PHE A 97 -33.95 -23.47 -18.54
CA PHE A 97 -34.88 -22.78 -17.64
C PHE A 97 -34.24 -22.63 -16.24
N GLY A 98 -33.40 -21.65 -16.04
CA GLY A 98 -32.86 -21.33 -14.74
C GLY A 98 -32.91 -19.84 -14.53
N ASN A 99 -33.75 -19.38 -13.59
CA ASN A 99 -33.70 -18.00 -13.14
C ASN A 99 -32.75 -17.93 -11.97
N PRO A 100 -31.56 -17.29 -12.08
CA PRO A 100 -30.79 -16.89 -10.92
C PRO A 100 -31.69 -16.05 -10.00
N GLY A 101 -31.82 -16.45 -8.76
CA GLY A 101 -32.75 -15.80 -7.81
C GLY A 101 -32.20 -14.50 -7.20
N GLY A 102 -30.96 -14.12 -7.53
CA GLY A 102 -30.29 -12.95 -6.97
C GLY A 102 -28.78 -13.15 -6.89
N PHE A 103 -28.10 -12.12 -6.45
CA PHE A 103 -26.65 -12.11 -6.26
C PHE A 103 -26.26 -11.32 -5.01
N GLY A 104 -25.02 -11.42 -4.60
CA GLY A 104 -24.45 -10.61 -3.51
C GLY A 104 -22.94 -10.68 -3.52
N PHE A 105 -22.31 -9.72 -2.84
CA PHE A 105 -20.86 -9.69 -2.66
C PHE A 105 -20.47 -10.01 -1.23
N SER A 106 -19.27 -10.56 -1.03
CA SER A 106 -18.63 -10.50 0.28
C SER A 106 -18.36 -9.04 0.69
N ARG A 107 -18.25 -8.80 1.99
CA ARG A 107 -18.02 -7.44 2.53
C ARG A 107 -16.79 -6.74 1.94
N ASP A 108 -15.77 -7.49 1.57
CA ASP A 108 -14.54 -7.02 0.92
C ASP A 108 -14.67 -6.90 -0.60
N GLY A 109 -15.82 -7.31 -1.16
CA GLY A 109 -16.07 -7.33 -2.60
C GLY A 109 -15.29 -8.37 -3.39
N MET A 110 -14.50 -9.24 -2.74
CA MET A 110 -13.62 -10.21 -3.42
C MET A 110 -14.33 -11.49 -3.84
N ASN A 111 -15.54 -11.72 -3.38
CA ASN A 111 -16.35 -12.87 -3.79
C ASN A 111 -17.71 -12.41 -4.26
N LEU A 112 -18.17 -13.01 -5.37
CA LEU A 112 -19.53 -12.94 -5.87
C LEU A 112 -20.26 -14.22 -5.48
N TYR A 113 -21.48 -14.09 -4.99
CA TYR A 113 -22.38 -15.18 -4.71
C TYR A 113 -23.58 -15.08 -5.68
N LEU A 114 -23.86 -16.16 -6.37
CA LEU A 114 -25.04 -16.26 -7.25
C LEU A 114 -25.98 -17.32 -6.69
N LEU A 115 -27.24 -16.97 -6.54
CA LEU A 115 -28.29 -17.88 -6.13
C LEU A 115 -28.88 -18.55 -7.38
N ASP A 116 -28.68 -19.87 -7.50
CA ASP A 116 -29.30 -20.67 -8.55
C ASP A 116 -30.65 -21.22 -8.05
N GLY A 117 -31.74 -20.62 -8.48
CA GLY A 117 -33.12 -20.94 -8.09
C GLY A 117 -33.92 -21.68 -9.14
N ARG A 118 -33.30 -22.51 -9.98
CA ARG A 118 -33.97 -23.23 -11.09
C ARG A 118 -35.23 -23.92 -10.63
N GLY A 119 -36.37 -23.30 -10.91
CA GLY A 119 -37.68 -23.88 -10.66
C GLY A 119 -37.92 -25.10 -11.51
N GLY A 120 -38.23 -26.26 -10.91
CA GLY A 120 -38.70 -27.45 -11.57
C GLY A 120 -37.77 -28.64 -11.61
N GLN A 121 -36.46 -28.46 -11.43
CA GLN A 121 -35.48 -29.56 -11.44
C GLN A 121 -34.79 -29.80 -10.09
N GLY A 122 -35.19 -29.10 -9.01
CA GLY A 122 -34.74 -29.39 -7.65
C GLY A 122 -33.30 -28.98 -7.31
N VAL A 123 -32.66 -28.17 -8.14
CA VAL A 123 -31.31 -27.66 -7.86
C VAL A 123 -31.40 -26.23 -7.30
N HIS A 124 -31.25 -26.11 -5.98
CA HIS A 124 -31.10 -24.83 -5.30
C HIS A 124 -29.68 -24.74 -4.80
N GLN A 125 -28.84 -23.93 -5.44
CA GLN A 125 -27.42 -23.80 -5.07
C GLN A 125 -27.03 -22.34 -4.90
N ILE A 126 -26.10 -22.10 -3.99
CA ILE A 126 -25.35 -20.85 -3.91
C ILE A 126 -23.97 -21.13 -4.53
N ASN A 127 -23.67 -20.42 -5.59
CA ASN A 127 -22.40 -20.51 -6.27
C ASN A 127 -21.52 -19.35 -5.83
N GLN A 128 -20.31 -19.64 -5.35
CA GLN A 128 -19.32 -18.64 -4.95
C GLN A 128 -18.23 -18.54 -6.03
N PHE A 129 -17.94 -17.34 -6.46
CA PHE A 129 -16.89 -17.01 -7.42
C PHE A 129 -15.92 -16.03 -6.77
N LYS A 130 -14.63 -16.32 -6.87
CA LYS A 130 -13.59 -15.38 -6.47
C LYS A 130 -13.37 -14.38 -7.60
N LEU A 131 -13.39 -13.10 -7.27
CA LEU A 131 -13.12 -12.01 -8.21
C LEU A 131 -11.64 -11.63 -8.20
N ASP A 132 -11.16 -11.12 -9.32
CA ASP A 132 -9.77 -10.64 -9.46
C ASP A 132 -9.54 -9.33 -8.72
N CYS A 133 -10.59 -8.57 -8.47
CA CYS A 133 -10.57 -7.33 -7.71
C CYS A 133 -11.92 -7.10 -7.01
N PRO A 134 -11.98 -6.29 -5.93
CA PRO A 134 -13.21 -5.98 -5.24
C PRO A 134 -14.28 -5.45 -6.20
N TYR A 135 -15.44 -6.11 -6.22
CA TYR A 135 -16.60 -5.77 -7.05
C TYR A 135 -16.34 -5.77 -8.58
N GLY A 136 -15.25 -6.37 -9.03
CA GLY A 136 -14.81 -6.36 -10.43
C GLY A 136 -15.49 -7.39 -11.30
N LEU A 137 -16.77 -7.20 -11.65
CA LEU A 137 -17.53 -8.11 -12.53
C LEU A 137 -17.23 -7.92 -14.01
N VAL A 138 -17.11 -6.68 -14.45
CA VAL A 138 -16.94 -6.33 -15.89
C VAL A 138 -15.52 -5.90 -16.15
N LYS A 139 -15.01 -5.08 -15.25
CA LYS A 139 -13.68 -4.50 -15.30
C LYS A 139 -13.26 -4.28 -13.87
N CYS A 140 -12.04 -4.68 -13.56
CA CYS A 140 -11.43 -4.12 -12.38
C CYS A 140 -11.38 -2.61 -12.61
N SER A 141 -12.23 -1.86 -11.92
CA SER A 141 -12.20 -0.41 -11.99
C SER A 141 -10.74 0.03 -11.85
N PRO A 142 -10.24 1.01 -12.61
CA PRO A 142 -8.92 1.58 -12.36
C PRO A 142 -8.87 2.25 -10.99
N GLY A 143 -9.98 2.30 -10.27
CA GLY A 143 -10.06 2.60 -8.85
C GLY A 143 -9.22 1.59 -8.07
N VAL A 144 -8.24 2.13 -7.44
CA VAL A 144 -7.25 1.56 -6.54
C VAL A 144 -7.85 0.38 -5.77
N SER A 145 -7.47 -0.85 -6.11
CA SER A 145 -7.87 -2.01 -5.31
C SER A 145 -7.46 -1.75 -3.86
N PHE A 146 -8.27 -2.15 -2.88
CA PHE A 146 -7.96 -1.94 -1.46
C PHE A 146 -6.55 -2.42 -1.12
N SER A 147 -6.09 -3.51 -1.74
CA SER A 147 -4.73 -4.01 -1.61
C SER A 147 -3.66 -3.05 -2.14
N SER A 148 -3.93 -2.26 -3.16
CA SER A 148 -2.98 -1.27 -3.67
C SER A 148 -2.97 0.02 -2.85
N VAL A 149 -4.10 0.42 -2.24
CA VAL A 149 -4.13 1.49 -1.23
C VAL A 149 -3.32 1.09 -0.02
N GLU A 150 -3.54 -0.10 0.49
CA GLU A 150 -2.81 -0.62 1.64
C GLU A 150 -1.30 -0.74 1.34
N ALA A 151 -0.92 -1.23 0.16
CA ALA A 151 0.46 -1.26 -0.31
C ALA A 151 1.07 0.16 -0.35
N THR A 152 0.32 1.15 -0.83
CA THR A 152 0.75 2.56 -0.86
C THR A 152 1.03 3.10 0.54
N VAL A 153 0.13 2.83 1.50
CA VAL A 153 0.30 3.25 2.90
C VAL A 153 1.52 2.58 3.52
N GLU A 154 1.72 1.29 3.25
CA GLU A 154 2.85 0.56 3.81
C GLU A 154 4.20 1.01 3.21
N LEU A 155 4.25 1.29 1.91
CA LEU A 155 5.42 1.90 1.27
C LEU A 155 5.75 3.27 1.90
N ALA A 156 4.75 4.10 2.18
CA ALA A 156 4.95 5.38 2.84
C ALA A 156 5.51 5.22 4.26
N LYS A 157 4.99 4.29 5.06
CA LYS A 157 5.51 3.96 6.40
C LYS A 157 6.94 3.45 6.34
N GLN A 158 7.23 2.55 5.40
CA GLN A 158 8.56 2.00 5.21
C GLN A 158 9.56 3.08 4.82
N ASN A 159 9.17 4.05 3.96
CA ASN A 159 10.01 5.19 3.62
C ASN A 159 10.44 5.97 4.86
N VAL A 160 9.51 6.31 5.77
CA VAL A 160 9.85 6.98 7.05
C VAL A 160 10.81 6.12 7.87
N SER A 161 10.51 4.84 8.03
CA SER A 161 11.34 3.92 8.83
C SER A 161 12.77 3.84 8.33
N LEU A 162 12.96 3.73 7.01
CA LEU A 162 14.29 3.63 6.39
C LEU A 162 15.06 4.95 6.47
N ASN A 163 14.38 6.10 6.27
CA ASN A 163 15.01 7.42 6.46
C ASN A 163 15.52 7.58 7.88
N VAL A 164 14.68 7.34 8.88
CA VAL A 164 15.05 7.43 10.30
C VAL A 164 16.17 6.46 10.65
N THR A 165 16.10 5.21 10.14
CA THR A 165 17.12 4.18 10.38
C THR A 165 18.46 4.57 9.79
N SER A 166 18.49 5.13 8.58
CA SER A 166 19.72 5.59 7.92
C SER A 166 20.42 6.68 8.74
N ILE A 167 19.64 7.65 9.23
CA ILE A 167 20.19 8.71 10.09
C ILE A 167 20.67 8.14 11.44
N PHE A 168 19.93 7.21 12.05
CA PHE A 168 20.35 6.61 13.32
C PHE A 168 21.63 5.78 13.18
N LYS A 169 21.85 5.12 12.05
CA LYS A 169 23.15 4.47 11.76
C LYS A 169 24.28 5.49 11.68
N ARG A 170 24.02 6.68 11.12
CA ARG A 170 24.99 7.79 11.16
C ARG A 170 25.27 8.22 12.59
N PHE A 171 24.27 8.34 13.47
CA PHE A 171 24.44 8.67 14.88
C PHE A 171 25.32 7.65 15.61
N GLU A 172 25.08 6.36 15.39
CA GLU A 172 25.90 5.30 15.97
C GLU A 172 27.37 5.38 15.50
N TRP A 173 27.56 5.75 14.24
CA TRP A 173 28.90 5.91 13.69
C TRP A 173 29.61 7.14 14.30
N ILE A 174 28.94 8.30 14.35
CA ILE A 174 29.46 9.53 14.96
C ILE A 174 29.85 9.25 16.40
N LYS A 175 29.03 8.57 17.17
CA LYS A 175 29.27 8.27 18.57
C LYS A 175 30.52 7.41 18.76
N ARG A 176 30.77 6.43 17.93
CA ARG A 176 31.95 5.55 18.00
C ARG A 176 33.23 6.25 17.58
N ASN A 177 33.14 7.27 16.74
CA ASN A 177 34.27 7.97 16.15
C ASN A 177 34.30 9.47 16.58
N ARG A 178 33.65 9.83 17.67
CA ARG A 178 33.45 11.22 18.10
C ARG A 178 34.75 12.01 18.38
N ASP A 179 35.83 11.27 18.66
CA ASP A 179 37.15 11.84 18.98
C ASP A 179 38.00 12.02 17.71
N ASP A 180 37.53 11.54 16.55
CA ASP A 180 38.20 11.72 15.26
C ASP A 180 38.01 13.16 14.76
N GLU A 181 39.07 13.75 14.22
CA GLU A 181 38.99 15.08 13.59
C GLU A 181 38.13 15.09 12.31
N ASN A 182 38.03 13.95 11.61
CA ASN A 182 37.29 13.81 10.38
C ASN A 182 36.30 12.66 10.47
N LEU A 183 35.01 12.98 10.51
CA LEU A 183 33.90 12.05 10.57
C LEU A 183 33.34 11.65 9.20
N THR A 184 34.12 11.81 8.13
CA THR A 184 33.70 11.37 6.80
C THR A 184 33.59 9.85 6.72
N ALA A 185 32.44 9.34 6.23
CA ALA A 185 32.16 7.92 6.15
C ALA A 185 31.29 7.58 4.94
N HIS A 186 31.63 6.49 4.27
CA HIS A 186 30.87 5.97 3.14
C HIS A 186 30.60 4.49 3.38
N ASN A 187 29.35 4.13 3.58
CA ASN A 187 28.92 2.79 3.96
C ASN A 187 27.80 2.28 3.06
N PHE A 188 27.81 0.99 2.80
CA PHE A 188 26.70 0.29 2.14
C PHE A 188 26.09 -0.69 3.14
N ASN A 189 24.75 -0.63 3.32
CA ASN A 189 24.03 -1.49 4.24
C ASN A 189 22.88 -2.22 3.55
N ILE A 190 22.77 -3.51 3.83
CA ILE A 190 21.68 -4.35 3.37
C ILE A 190 20.84 -4.74 4.60
N ASN A 191 19.56 -4.36 4.59
CA ASN A 191 18.64 -4.68 5.67
C ASN A 191 17.69 -5.80 5.23
N TYR A 192 17.61 -6.86 6.02
CA TYR A 192 16.71 -7.98 5.78
C TYR A 192 15.78 -8.15 6.97
N THR A 193 14.48 -8.21 6.74
CA THR A 193 13.48 -8.57 7.75
C THR A 193 13.32 -10.09 7.85
N ASN A 194 13.59 -10.83 6.77
CA ASN A 194 13.53 -12.29 6.76
C ASN A 194 14.83 -12.89 7.32
N PRO A 195 14.79 -13.71 8.38
CA PRO A 195 15.97 -14.30 9.02
C PRO A 195 16.77 -15.23 8.09
N ILE A 196 16.15 -15.89 7.14
CA ILE A 196 16.84 -16.76 6.16
C ILE A 196 17.68 -15.93 5.20
N ILE A 197 17.10 -14.81 4.69
CA ILE A 197 17.80 -13.88 3.80
C ILE A 197 18.90 -13.15 4.56
N LYS A 198 18.67 -12.80 5.84
CA LYS A 198 19.70 -12.21 6.71
C LYS A 198 20.92 -13.10 6.84
N ASN A 199 20.75 -14.41 7.02
CA ASN A 199 21.86 -15.36 7.10
C ASN A 199 22.62 -15.53 5.79
N LEU A 200 21.93 -15.48 4.65
CA LEU A 200 22.56 -15.48 3.33
C LEU A 200 23.36 -14.18 3.07
N ALA A 201 22.79 -13.05 3.41
CA ALA A 201 23.42 -11.74 3.21
C ALA A 201 24.69 -11.58 4.03
N ASN A 202 24.71 -12.04 5.26
CA ASN A 202 25.90 -11.99 6.12
C ASN A 202 27.11 -12.74 5.50
N LYS A 203 26.89 -13.65 4.55
CA LYS A 203 27.97 -14.31 3.79
C LYS A 203 28.53 -13.46 2.65
N PHE A 204 27.72 -12.53 2.10
CA PHE A 204 28.08 -11.70 0.94
C PHE A 204 28.49 -10.27 1.32
N GLU A 205 28.08 -9.78 2.47
CA GLU A 205 28.34 -8.40 2.94
C GLU A 205 29.84 -8.01 2.96
N PRO A 206 30.79 -8.86 3.40
CA PRO A 206 32.21 -8.51 3.39
C PRO A 206 32.78 -8.28 1.99
N SER A 207 32.32 -9.02 0.98
CA SER A 207 32.80 -8.87 -0.42
C SER A 207 32.31 -7.57 -1.04
N ILE A 208 31.07 -7.15 -0.73
CA ILE A 208 30.48 -5.88 -1.20
C ILE A 208 31.15 -4.69 -0.54
N GLN A 209 31.36 -4.75 0.78
CA GLN A 209 32.03 -3.69 1.52
C GLN A 209 33.48 -3.46 1.07
N ASN A 210 34.24 -4.51 0.79
CA ASN A 210 35.61 -4.40 0.32
C ASN A 210 35.72 -3.74 -1.07
N ASN A 211 34.80 -4.04 -1.98
CA ASN A 211 34.77 -3.43 -3.30
C ASN A 211 34.41 -1.95 -3.26
N ILE A 212 33.48 -1.55 -2.39
CA ILE A 212 33.10 -0.13 -2.19
C ILE A 212 34.20 0.61 -1.44
N ALA A 213 34.79 0.03 -0.41
CA ALA A 213 35.90 0.62 0.32
C ALA A 213 37.10 0.94 -0.57
N SER A 214 37.40 0.08 -1.57
CA SER A 214 38.46 0.31 -2.56
C SER A 214 38.16 1.48 -3.50
N PHE A 215 36.89 1.68 -3.87
CA PHE A 215 36.45 2.80 -4.69
C PHE A 215 36.50 4.12 -3.91
N VAL A 216 36.09 4.10 -2.65
CA VAL A 216 36.04 5.27 -1.77
C VAL A 216 37.43 5.69 -1.32
N SER A 217 38.36 4.75 -1.08
CA SER A 217 39.74 5.06 -0.67
C SER A 217 40.51 5.85 -1.73
N LYS A 218 40.18 5.69 -3.02
CA LYS A 218 40.75 6.49 -4.13
C LYS A 218 40.30 7.95 -4.13
N HIS A 219 39.22 8.28 -3.46
CA HIS A 219 38.61 9.62 -3.44
C HIS A 219 38.69 10.31 -2.07
N LYS A 220 39.58 9.86 -1.16
CA LYS A 220 39.92 10.62 0.04
C LYS A 220 40.56 11.94 -0.37
N ALA A 221 39.72 12.92 -0.68
CA ALA A 221 40.16 14.28 -0.90
C ALA A 221 40.82 14.80 0.38
N LYS A 222 42.07 15.23 0.26
CA LYS A 222 42.80 16.05 1.23
C LYS A 222 42.08 17.39 1.43
N ASN A 223 40.98 17.44 2.16
CA ASN A 223 40.43 18.71 2.60
C ASN A 223 40.59 18.82 4.12
N LYS A 224 41.73 19.39 4.53
CA LYS A 224 42.14 19.62 5.91
C LYS A 224 41.40 20.78 6.60
N GLU A 225 40.51 21.50 5.93
CA GLU A 225 39.88 22.72 6.45
C GLU A 225 38.36 22.73 6.55
N SER A 226 37.67 21.69 6.10
CA SER A 226 36.18 21.64 6.15
C SER A 226 35.73 21.24 7.56
N LYS A 227 35.00 22.15 8.23
CA LYS A 227 34.30 21.85 9.49
C LYS A 227 33.13 20.87 9.29
N TRP A 228 32.80 20.52 8.05
CA TRP A 228 31.74 19.60 7.69
C TRP A 228 32.32 18.24 7.27
N SER A 229 31.74 17.19 7.81
CA SER A 229 32.04 15.81 7.45
C SER A 229 30.97 15.25 6.54
N SER A 230 31.32 14.80 5.35
CA SER A 230 30.40 14.19 4.41
C SER A 230 30.26 12.69 4.67
N TRP A 231 29.09 12.16 4.36
CA TRP A 231 28.85 10.73 4.46
C TRP A 231 27.87 10.24 3.41
N SER A 232 27.92 8.96 3.10
CA SER A 232 26.95 8.28 2.25
C SER A 232 26.61 6.91 2.82
N LEU A 233 25.38 6.49 2.57
CA LEU A 233 24.85 5.20 2.99
C LEU A 233 23.95 4.65 1.89
N GLY A 234 24.27 3.45 1.39
CA GLY A 234 23.37 2.66 0.55
C GLY A 234 22.65 1.62 1.40
N ASP A 235 21.38 1.36 1.13
CA ASP A 235 20.60 0.33 1.80
C ASP A 235 19.67 -0.41 0.84
N VAL A 236 19.49 -1.68 1.14
CA VAL A 236 18.46 -2.53 0.53
C VAL A 236 17.65 -3.12 1.66
N SER A 237 16.34 -3.06 1.54
CA SER A 237 15.40 -3.67 2.49
C SER A 237 14.44 -4.60 1.76
N LEU A 238 14.35 -5.83 2.25
CA LEU A 238 13.39 -6.82 1.80
C LEU A 238 12.46 -7.12 2.97
N SER A 239 11.17 -6.90 2.80
CA SER A 239 10.16 -7.13 3.82
C SER A 239 8.94 -7.85 3.25
N ILE A 240 8.26 -8.59 4.11
CA ILE A 240 6.99 -9.23 3.80
C ILE A 240 5.97 -8.61 4.76
N PHE A 241 4.91 -8.05 4.20
CA PHE A 241 3.79 -7.50 4.93
C PHE A 241 2.56 -8.39 4.76
N GLY A 242 1.77 -8.58 5.84
CA GLY A 242 0.59 -9.43 5.81
C GLY A 242 0.93 -10.92 5.63
N ALA A 243 2.00 -11.42 6.24
CA ALA A 243 2.45 -12.81 6.11
C ALA A 243 1.38 -13.83 6.55
N ASP A 244 0.51 -13.43 7.48
CA ASP A 244 -0.59 -14.25 8.01
C ASP A 244 -1.92 -14.00 7.26
N GLU A 245 -1.92 -13.13 6.25
CA GLU A 245 -3.08 -12.80 5.41
C GLU A 245 -3.10 -13.63 4.13
N ASN A 246 -4.26 -13.70 3.50
CA ASN A 246 -4.42 -14.43 2.22
C ASN A 246 -3.62 -13.83 1.05
N ASN A 247 -3.22 -12.56 1.16
CA ASN A 247 -2.47 -11.82 0.13
C ASN A 247 -1.20 -11.17 0.71
N PRO A 248 -0.15 -11.93 1.04
CA PRO A 248 1.10 -11.36 1.52
C PRO A 248 1.77 -10.51 0.45
N LYS A 249 2.27 -9.35 0.85
CA LYS A 249 2.93 -8.37 0.00
C LYS A 249 4.44 -8.42 0.23
N ASN A 250 5.20 -8.66 -0.82
CA ASN A 250 6.66 -8.56 -0.77
C ASN A 250 7.06 -7.13 -1.12
N ILE A 251 7.74 -6.46 -0.21
CA ILE A 251 8.23 -5.11 -0.43
C ILE A 251 9.75 -5.14 -0.54
N ASN A 252 10.25 -4.65 -1.66
CA ASN A 252 11.67 -4.47 -1.93
C ASN A 252 11.97 -2.99 -2.04
N THR A 253 12.86 -2.48 -1.20
CA THR A 253 13.26 -1.08 -1.21
C THR A 253 14.76 -0.96 -1.34
N ARG A 254 15.20 -0.09 -2.24
CA ARG A 254 16.59 0.32 -2.42
C ARG A 254 16.71 1.80 -2.12
N GLY A 255 17.78 2.20 -1.48
CA GLY A 255 17.97 3.60 -1.16
C GLY A 255 19.44 4.01 -1.11
N LEU A 256 19.66 5.29 -1.42
CA LEU A 256 20.95 5.92 -1.34
C LEU A 256 20.79 7.26 -0.60
N THR A 257 21.56 7.41 0.46
CA THR A 257 21.53 8.60 1.31
C THR A 257 22.90 9.29 1.25
N PHE A 258 22.89 10.58 1.01
CA PHE A 258 24.07 11.46 1.13
C PHE A 258 23.78 12.51 2.18
N GLY A 259 24.77 12.79 3.03
CA GLY A 259 24.61 13.79 4.06
C GLY A 259 25.92 14.46 4.44
N ALA A 260 25.77 15.51 5.20
CA ALA A 260 26.89 16.18 5.83
C ALA A 260 26.47 16.63 7.25
N ASP A 261 27.42 16.56 8.16
CA ASP A 261 27.25 17.01 9.52
C ASP A 261 28.50 17.72 10.03
N ARG A 262 28.30 18.47 11.05
CA ARG A 262 29.42 19.13 11.73
C ARG A 262 29.26 19.08 13.25
N LYS A 263 30.36 18.99 13.94
CA LYS A 263 30.43 19.14 15.37
C LYS A 263 30.23 20.62 15.74
N PHE A 264 29.45 20.85 16.77
CA PHE A 264 29.23 22.17 17.29
C PHE A 264 29.12 22.09 18.84
N GLY A 265 29.88 22.89 19.56
CA GLY A 265 29.97 22.76 21.01
C GLY A 265 30.48 21.37 21.47
N ASP A 266 30.20 21.04 22.73
CA ASP A 266 30.67 19.80 23.35
C ASP A 266 29.87 18.59 22.89
N ASN A 267 30.44 17.86 21.93
CA ASN A 267 29.89 16.61 21.39
C ASN A 267 28.46 16.71 20.80
N LYS A 268 27.98 17.90 20.44
CA LYS A 268 26.76 18.13 19.72
C LYS A 268 27.04 18.12 18.23
N PHE A 269 26.15 17.51 17.47
CA PHE A 269 26.23 17.45 16.02
C PHE A 269 24.90 17.86 15.38
N LEU A 270 25.03 18.61 14.31
CA LEU A 270 23.91 19.01 13.46
C LEU A 270 24.26 18.64 12.02
N GLY A 271 23.30 18.08 11.31
CA GLY A 271 23.50 17.66 9.93
C GLY A 271 22.23 17.71 9.09
N TRP A 272 22.45 17.49 7.81
CA TRP A 272 21.39 17.29 6.83
C TRP A 272 21.73 16.06 5.96
N ALA A 273 20.72 15.46 5.40
CA ALA A 273 20.87 14.36 4.47
C ALA A 273 19.78 14.36 3.41
N LEU A 274 20.14 14.00 2.18
CA LEU A 274 19.25 13.77 1.07
C LEU A 274 19.23 12.27 0.79
N ARG A 275 18.03 11.66 0.77
CA ARG A 275 17.83 10.26 0.43
C ARG A 275 16.99 10.13 -0.81
N TYR A 276 17.46 9.35 -1.78
CA TYR A 276 16.66 8.81 -2.86
C TYR A 276 16.32 7.35 -2.53
N GLY A 277 15.06 6.97 -2.70
CA GLY A 277 14.58 5.61 -2.49
C GLY A 277 13.70 5.16 -3.65
N ASP A 278 13.87 3.89 -4.03
CA ASP A 278 13.06 3.18 -5.00
C ASP A 278 12.49 1.92 -4.32
N SER A 279 11.19 1.77 -4.37
CA SER A 279 10.48 0.67 -3.69
C SER A 279 9.50 0.02 -4.64
N SER A 280 9.42 -1.29 -4.61
CA SER A 280 8.44 -2.08 -5.35
C SER A 280 7.70 -3.03 -4.42
N THR A 281 6.40 -3.17 -4.64
CA THR A 281 5.56 -4.12 -3.92
C THR A 281 5.03 -5.13 -4.92
N ASP A 282 5.31 -6.41 -4.68
CA ASP A 282 4.69 -7.53 -5.38
C ASP A 282 3.59 -8.09 -4.49
N ILE A 283 2.34 -8.04 -4.97
CA ILE A 283 1.16 -8.51 -4.28
C ILE A 283 0.88 -9.92 -4.76
N LYS A 284 1.24 -10.92 -3.95
CA LYS A 284 0.99 -12.33 -4.29
C LYS A 284 -0.51 -12.56 -4.57
N GLN A 285 -0.80 -13.34 -5.59
CA GLN A 285 -2.15 -13.68 -6.07
C GLN A 285 -2.94 -12.49 -6.67
N SER A 286 -2.29 -11.36 -6.92
CA SER A 286 -2.91 -10.24 -7.63
C SER A 286 -1.98 -9.80 -8.77
N PRO A 287 -2.51 -9.48 -9.95
CA PRO A 287 -1.71 -8.92 -11.04
C PRO A 287 -1.32 -7.45 -10.82
N ASN A 288 -1.49 -6.95 -9.59
CA ASN A 288 -1.25 -5.57 -9.23
C ASN A 288 0.08 -5.40 -8.53
N ASP A 289 0.87 -4.46 -8.96
CA ASP A 289 2.06 -3.97 -8.26
C ASP A 289 1.99 -2.46 -8.07
N VAL A 290 2.65 -2.03 -7.00
CA VAL A 290 2.82 -0.61 -6.70
C VAL A 290 4.31 -0.35 -6.58
N THR A 291 4.80 0.60 -7.35
CA THR A 291 6.16 1.11 -7.20
C THR A 291 6.12 2.52 -6.61
N MET A 292 7.14 2.87 -5.85
CA MET A 292 7.26 4.18 -5.23
C MET A 292 8.69 4.70 -5.38
N GLU A 293 8.83 5.86 -5.99
CA GLU A 293 10.05 6.66 -5.92
C GLU A 293 9.92 7.72 -4.83
N SER A 294 10.97 7.94 -4.06
CA SER A 294 10.99 8.93 -2.99
C SER A 294 12.25 9.77 -3.01
N LEU A 295 12.09 11.08 -2.78
CA LEU A 295 13.19 12.00 -2.52
C LEU A 295 12.92 12.67 -1.17
N THR A 296 13.83 12.47 -0.21
CA THR A 296 13.64 12.92 1.17
C THR A 296 14.80 13.80 1.61
N LEU A 297 14.48 14.99 2.09
CA LEU A 297 15.42 15.85 2.82
C LEU A 297 15.25 15.64 4.32
N ASN A 298 16.34 15.32 5.01
CA ASN A 298 16.38 15.14 6.44
C ASN A 298 17.25 16.22 7.08
N LEU A 299 16.78 16.79 8.19
CA LEU A 299 17.58 17.56 9.14
C LEU A 299 17.70 16.73 10.42
N TYR A 300 18.88 16.68 11.01
CA TYR A 300 19.10 15.85 12.19
C TYR A 300 20.11 16.44 13.17
N GLY A 301 19.97 16.03 14.41
CA GLY A 301 20.90 16.45 15.47
C GLY A 301 21.09 15.39 16.55
N ILE A 302 22.28 15.41 17.14
CA ILE A 302 22.64 14.66 18.34
C ILE A 302 23.03 15.65 19.42
N SER A 303 22.49 15.47 20.61
CA SER A 303 22.88 16.23 21.80
C SER A 303 23.10 15.27 22.97
N PRO A 304 24.30 15.18 23.54
CA PRO A 304 24.45 14.55 24.84
C PRO A 304 23.69 15.38 25.88
N THR A 305 23.01 14.70 26.80
CA THR A 305 22.35 15.31 27.96
C THR A 305 23.27 15.25 29.16
N ASP A 306 24.05 14.19 29.24
CA ASP A 306 25.16 13.95 30.19
C ASP A 306 26.12 12.93 29.57
N ASP A 307 27.11 12.45 30.37
CA ASP A 307 28.16 11.54 29.87
C ASP A 307 27.64 10.25 29.23
N ASN A 308 26.46 9.77 29.64
CA ASN A 308 25.91 8.50 29.21
C ASN A 308 24.59 8.63 28.43
N ASN A 309 23.95 9.79 28.43
CA ASN A 309 22.62 9.98 27.86
C ASN A 309 22.66 10.87 26.62
N TYR A 310 21.88 10.49 25.62
CA TYR A 310 21.82 11.18 24.33
C TYR A 310 20.37 11.38 23.90
N ILE A 311 20.10 12.57 23.37
CA ILE A 311 18.88 12.85 22.61
C ILE A 311 19.27 13.01 21.14
N ASN A 312 18.61 12.25 20.30
CA ASN A 312 18.75 12.30 18.87
C ASN A 312 17.41 12.72 18.25
N ALA A 313 17.45 13.66 17.32
CA ALA A 313 16.25 14.12 16.62
C ALA A 313 16.45 14.10 15.11
N VAL A 314 15.39 13.78 14.39
CA VAL A 314 15.33 13.79 12.92
C VAL A 314 14.03 14.46 12.51
N LEU A 315 14.10 15.37 11.55
CA LEU A 315 12.97 15.94 10.84
C LEU A 315 13.14 15.64 9.35
N GLY A 316 12.11 15.12 8.71
CA GLY A 316 12.16 14.75 7.29
C GLY A 316 10.98 15.27 6.49
N LEU A 317 11.27 15.66 5.25
CA LEU A 317 10.27 16.04 4.25
C LEU A 317 10.53 15.21 2.98
N SER A 318 9.51 14.53 2.51
CA SER A 318 9.61 13.65 1.33
C SER A 318 8.64 14.06 0.23
N LEU A 319 9.11 13.93 -1.00
CA LEU A 319 8.29 13.88 -2.20
C LEU A 319 8.19 12.42 -2.63
N LEU A 320 6.98 11.94 -2.83
CA LEU A 320 6.68 10.56 -3.19
C LEU A 320 5.99 10.53 -4.54
N ARG A 321 6.38 9.61 -5.39
CA ARG A 321 5.71 9.30 -6.65
C ARG A 321 5.37 7.82 -6.65
N TYR A 322 4.11 7.51 -6.84
CA TYR A 322 3.60 6.15 -6.93
C TYR A 322 3.16 5.86 -8.35
N ASP A 323 3.56 4.71 -8.87
CA ASP A 323 3.04 4.17 -10.11
C ASP A 323 2.33 2.85 -9.78
N HIS A 324 1.04 2.80 -10.13
CA HIS A 324 0.21 1.63 -9.98
C HIS A 324 0.19 0.88 -11.31
N ARG A 325 0.44 -0.43 -11.28
CA ARG A 325 0.38 -1.28 -12.45
C ARG A 325 -0.65 -2.38 -12.23
N HIS A 326 -1.43 -2.62 -13.25
CA HIS A 326 -2.36 -3.73 -13.32
C HIS A 326 -2.02 -4.58 -14.54
N GLN A 327 -1.76 -5.88 -14.36
CA GLN A 327 -1.34 -6.81 -15.41
C GLN A 327 -0.15 -6.30 -16.26
N GLY A 328 0.81 -5.63 -15.61
CA GLY A 328 1.98 -5.06 -16.29
C GLY A 328 1.77 -3.73 -17.02
N ILE A 329 0.54 -3.22 -17.07
CA ILE A 329 0.20 -1.92 -17.68
C ILE A 329 0.09 -0.87 -16.57
N ILE A 330 0.68 0.30 -16.77
CA ILE A 330 0.52 1.42 -15.83
C ILE A 330 -0.94 1.86 -15.84
N SER A 331 -1.63 1.66 -14.73
CA SER A 331 -3.04 2.01 -14.56
C SER A 331 -3.23 3.42 -13.99
N GLY A 332 -2.19 3.99 -13.37
CA GLY A 332 -2.24 5.35 -12.84
C GLY A 332 -0.97 5.74 -12.12
N ASN A 333 -0.74 7.04 -12.00
CA ASN A 333 0.30 7.60 -11.15
C ASN A 333 -0.29 8.53 -10.10
N ARG A 334 0.36 8.61 -8.95
CA ARG A 334 -0.05 9.47 -7.84
C ARG A 334 1.17 10.11 -7.20
N ASN A 335 1.08 11.39 -6.89
CA ASN A 335 2.10 12.11 -6.15
C ASN A 335 1.67 12.27 -4.69
N GLY A 336 2.60 12.06 -3.76
CA GLY A 336 2.42 12.25 -2.34
C GLY A 336 3.46 13.21 -1.77
N LYS A 337 3.12 13.81 -0.63
CA LYS A 337 4.04 14.59 0.19
C LYS A 337 4.01 14.01 1.59
N GLN A 338 5.17 13.86 2.21
CA GLN A 338 5.26 13.28 3.54
C GLN A 338 6.14 14.15 4.40
N ALA A 339 5.71 14.38 5.64
CA ALA A 339 6.51 15.01 6.68
C ALA A 339 6.59 14.07 7.88
N PHE A 340 7.76 13.99 8.51
CA PHE A 340 7.92 13.16 9.70
C PHE A 340 8.94 13.76 10.67
N ALA A 341 8.79 13.38 11.93
CA ALA A 341 9.72 13.70 13.01
C ALA A 341 10.01 12.42 13.80
N SER A 342 11.25 12.29 14.26
CA SER A 342 11.63 11.21 15.18
C SER A 342 12.50 11.77 16.28
N ILE A 343 12.20 11.35 17.50
CA ILE A 343 13.02 11.62 18.69
C ILE A 343 13.39 10.28 19.29
N ASN A 344 14.66 10.16 19.66
CA ASN A 344 15.20 8.99 20.32
C ASN A 344 15.99 9.45 21.55
N TYR A 345 15.62 8.89 22.70
CA TYR A 345 16.39 8.99 23.93
C TYR A 345 17.10 7.67 24.19
N ARG A 346 18.38 7.75 24.47
CA ARG A 346 19.24 6.59 24.70
C ARG A 346 20.13 6.80 25.90
N THR A 347 20.25 5.76 26.71
CA THR A 347 21.16 5.70 27.84
C THR A 347 22.16 4.57 27.63
N ASP A 348 23.45 4.82 27.82
CA ASP A 348 24.51 3.81 27.77
C ASP A 348 25.00 3.50 29.18
N ASN A 349 24.60 2.33 29.68
CA ASN A 349 25.04 1.85 31.00
C ASN A 349 26.05 0.71 30.85
N LYS A 350 27.13 0.79 31.58
CA LYS A 350 28.13 -0.28 31.62
C LYS A 350 28.09 -0.97 32.97
N TYR A 351 27.77 -2.26 32.96
CA TYR A 351 27.73 -3.13 34.13
C TYR A 351 28.76 -4.24 33.97
N GLY A 352 30.00 -3.99 34.49
CA GLY A 352 31.12 -4.94 34.33
C GLY A 352 31.45 -5.17 32.84
N MET A 353 31.30 -6.42 32.37
CA MET A 353 31.53 -6.77 30.96
C MET A 353 30.29 -6.55 30.06
N PHE A 354 29.16 -6.19 30.61
CA PHE A 354 27.92 -6.01 29.87
C PHE A 354 27.65 -4.51 29.61
N ASN A 355 27.31 -4.19 28.35
CA ASN A 355 26.79 -2.87 27.98
C ASN A 355 25.28 -2.99 27.82
N PHE A 356 24.52 -2.27 28.63
CA PHE A 356 23.06 -2.19 28.55
C PHE A 356 22.65 -0.82 28.06
N THR A 357 21.98 -0.78 26.92
CA THR A 357 21.62 0.47 26.24
C THR A 357 20.11 0.53 26.03
N PRO A 358 19.33 0.94 27.05
CA PRO A 358 17.91 1.19 26.85
C PRO A 358 17.71 2.36 25.88
N THR A 359 16.76 2.19 24.98
CA THR A 359 16.44 3.16 23.93
C THR A 359 14.94 3.34 23.84
N GLY A 360 14.46 4.58 24.00
CA GLY A 360 13.09 4.98 23.70
C GLY A 360 13.05 5.76 22.40
N LYS A 361 12.18 5.35 21.45
CA LYS A 361 12.05 5.98 20.14
C LYS A 361 10.57 6.29 19.84
N LEU A 362 10.32 7.54 19.47
CA LEU A 362 9.02 8.00 18.95
C LEU A 362 9.20 8.45 17.50
N ILE A 363 8.31 8.00 16.63
CA ILE A 363 8.23 8.46 15.25
C ILE A 363 6.80 8.91 14.98
N LEU A 364 6.65 10.12 14.45
CA LEU A 364 5.40 10.69 14.00
C LEU A 364 5.55 11.07 12.53
N GLY A 365 4.53 10.79 11.73
CA GLY A 365 4.54 11.14 10.30
C GLY A 365 3.14 11.36 9.77
N VAL A 366 3.06 12.15 8.71
CA VAL A 366 1.86 12.42 7.93
C VAL A 366 2.21 12.35 6.44
N THR A 367 1.31 11.72 5.68
CA THR A 367 1.46 11.57 4.22
C THR A 367 0.20 12.03 3.53
#